data_c5fa0bd488a21a9ba72d02df695ae87d
#
_entry.id   c5fa0bd488a21a9ba72d02df695ae87d
#
_cell.length_a   1.000
_cell.length_b   1.000
_cell.length_c   1.000
_cell.angle_alpha   90.00
_cell.angle_beta   90.00
_cell.angle_gamma   90.00
#
_symmetry.space_group_name_H-M   'P 1'
#
loop_
_entity.id
_entity.type
_entity.pdbx_description
1 polymer ?
#
loop_
_entity_poly.entity_id
_entity_poly.type
_entity_poly.pdbx_seq_one_letter_code
_entity_poly.pdbx_strand_id
1 'polypeptide(L)'
;KMKKINIEPIIQSVVDDYNSIYKVKKYIKINYENDGKKEYFINGIENRIEQMIANLLDNSISFTEKGGKIIVNISITSNRKITVKIIDEGQGFKEKDTSKIFRRFYSNRPDKFGEHSGLGLNIVKNLVELHDGKIVASNRPNNKGAIMEISFPSM
;
A
#
# COMPACT_ATOMS: atom_id res chain seq x y z
N LYS A 1 15.94 7.93 12.36
CA LYS A 1 17.22 7.45 11.87
C LYS A 1 17.08 6.12 11.15
N MET A 2 17.73 6.06 10.02
CA MET A 2 17.77 4.83 9.23
C MET A 2 18.54 3.74 9.96
N LYS A 3 17.99 2.54 9.98
CA LYS A 3 18.66 1.36 10.51
C LYS A 3 18.13 0.12 9.82
N LYS A 4 18.83 -0.98 9.96
CA LYS A 4 18.37 -2.26 9.41
C LYS A 4 17.12 -2.71 10.16
N ILE A 5 16.01 -2.85 9.43
CA ILE A 5 14.75 -3.28 10.02
C ILE A 5 14.12 -4.37 9.16
N ASN A 6 13.44 -5.32 9.81
CA ASN A 6 12.64 -6.31 9.12
C ASN A 6 11.23 -5.76 8.98
N ILE A 7 10.81 -5.47 7.74
CA ILE A 7 9.54 -4.81 7.54
C ILE A 7 8.33 -5.75 7.59
N GLU A 8 8.55 -7.04 7.49
CA GLU A 8 7.45 -8.00 7.48
C GLU A 8 6.57 -7.92 8.73
N PRO A 9 7.13 -7.99 9.96
CA PRO A 9 6.28 -7.87 11.16
C PRO A 9 5.58 -6.52 11.26
N ILE A 10 6.22 -5.45 10.78
CA ILE A 10 5.64 -4.12 10.79
C ILE A 10 4.40 -4.09 9.89
N ILE A 11 4.52 -4.60 8.68
CA ILE A 11 3.43 -4.65 7.72
C ILE A 11 2.29 -5.51 8.25
N GLN A 12 2.61 -6.69 8.78
CA GLN A 12 1.60 -7.60 9.31
C GLN A 12 0.82 -6.96 10.44
N SER A 13 1.50 -6.24 11.32
CA SER A 13 0.83 -5.55 12.44
C SER A 13 -0.17 -4.50 11.94
N VAL A 14 0.21 -3.70 10.96
CA VAL A 14 -0.69 -2.70 10.38
C VAL A 14 -1.89 -3.37 9.70
N VAL A 15 -1.62 -4.44 8.94
CA VAL A 15 -2.70 -5.20 8.27
C VAL A 15 -3.68 -5.76 9.30
N ASP A 16 -3.18 -6.33 10.38
CA ASP A 16 -4.04 -6.92 11.42
C ASP A 16 -4.93 -5.85 12.05
N ASP A 17 -4.37 -4.67 12.35
CA ASP A 17 -5.15 -3.57 12.92
C ASP A 17 -6.25 -3.11 11.97
N TYR A 18 -5.92 -2.90 10.71
CA TYR A 18 -6.89 -2.47 9.71
C TYR A 18 -7.96 -3.53 9.46
N ASN A 19 -7.55 -4.79 9.41
CA ASN A 19 -8.50 -5.88 9.21
C ASN A 19 -9.52 -5.96 10.36
N SER A 20 -9.06 -5.78 11.59
CA SER A 20 -9.96 -5.77 12.76
C SER A 20 -11.02 -4.66 12.67
N ILE A 21 -10.60 -3.47 12.21
CA ILE A 21 -11.50 -2.32 12.12
C ILE A 21 -12.48 -2.47 10.95
N TYR A 22 -11.98 -2.77 9.77
CA TYR A 22 -12.79 -2.71 8.55
C TYR A 22 -13.57 -3.98 8.26
N LYS A 23 -13.23 -5.10 8.88
CA LYS A 23 -14.07 -6.26 8.91
C LYS A 23 -15.44 -5.93 9.48
N VAL A 24 -15.50 -5.05 10.47
CA VAL A 24 -16.74 -4.62 11.13
C VAL A 24 -17.36 -3.44 10.40
N LYS A 25 -16.57 -2.40 10.11
CA LYS A 25 -17.07 -1.15 9.53
C LYS A 25 -17.57 -1.28 8.11
N LYS A 26 -16.90 -2.08 7.30
CA LYS A 26 -17.18 -2.15 5.86
C LYS A 26 -17.26 -3.59 5.36
N TYR A 27 -17.15 -4.55 6.25
CA TYR A 27 -17.11 -5.98 5.90
C TYR A 27 -16.03 -6.30 4.87
N ILE A 28 -14.95 -5.53 4.89
CA ILE A 28 -13.80 -5.75 4.03
C ILE A 28 -12.86 -6.74 4.71
N LYS A 29 -12.40 -7.71 3.94
CA LYS A 29 -11.42 -8.67 4.41
C LYS A 29 -10.07 -8.34 3.78
N ILE A 30 -9.05 -8.18 4.61
CA ILE A 30 -7.69 -7.92 4.16
C ILE A 30 -6.88 -9.20 4.38
N ASN A 31 -6.43 -9.81 3.29
CA ASN A 31 -5.61 -11.02 3.33
C ASN A 31 -4.15 -10.62 3.20
N TYR A 32 -3.32 -11.16 4.09
CA TYR A 32 -1.89 -10.94 4.09
C TYR A 32 -1.18 -12.20 3.58
N GLU A 33 -0.25 -12.02 2.64
CA GLU A 33 0.54 -13.10 2.05
C GLU A 33 2.01 -12.73 2.00
N ASN A 34 2.88 -13.72 2.16
CA ASN A 34 4.31 -13.55 1.92
C ASN A 34 4.86 -14.75 1.15
N ASP A 35 6.05 -14.60 0.60
CA ASP A 35 6.69 -15.64 -0.20
C ASP A 35 7.52 -16.62 0.63
N GLY A 36 7.45 -16.54 1.96
CA GLY A 36 8.15 -17.45 2.85
C GLY A 36 9.64 -17.19 3.03
N LYS A 37 10.16 -16.11 2.51
CA LYS A 37 11.59 -15.81 2.57
C LYS A 37 12.10 -15.43 3.95
N LYS A 38 11.25 -14.93 4.82
CA LYS A 38 11.50 -14.62 6.24
C LYS A 38 12.37 -13.41 6.55
N GLU A 39 13.26 -13.00 5.66
CA GLU A 39 14.19 -11.91 5.95
C GLU A 39 13.96 -10.74 5.01
N TYR A 40 13.02 -9.89 5.39
CA TYR A 40 12.64 -8.72 4.59
C TYR A 40 13.27 -7.47 5.19
N PHE A 41 14.60 -7.42 5.16
CA PHE A 41 15.36 -6.33 5.76
C PHE A 41 15.62 -5.20 4.80
N ILE A 42 15.35 -3.98 5.24
CA ILE A 42 15.72 -2.76 4.53
C ILE A 42 16.43 -1.83 5.50
N ASN A 43 17.06 -0.80 4.93
CA ASN A 43 17.55 0.32 5.73
C ASN A 43 16.40 1.33 5.82
N GLY A 44 15.85 1.51 7.01
CA GLY A 44 14.63 2.30 7.11
C GLY A 44 14.31 2.83 8.49
N ILE A 45 13.17 3.50 8.56
CA ILE A 45 12.62 4.08 9.78
C ILE A 45 11.28 3.41 10.04
N GLU A 46 11.18 2.72 11.15
CA GLU A 46 10.04 1.85 11.45
C GLU A 46 8.69 2.57 11.37
N ASN A 47 8.55 3.70 12.04
CA ASN A 47 7.27 4.42 12.05
C ASN A 47 6.91 5.02 10.70
N ARG A 48 7.89 5.22 9.82
CA ARG A 48 7.63 5.70 8.45
C ARG A 48 7.12 4.57 7.59
N ILE A 49 7.62 3.35 7.77
CA ILE A 49 7.08 2.18 7.09
C ILE A 49 5.63 1.95 7.53
N GLU A 50 5.35 2.03 8.82
CA GLU A 50 3.97 1.93 9.32
C GLU A 50 3.06 2.95 8.63
N GLN A 51 3.52 4.20 8.53
CA GLN A 51 2.75 5.27 7.90
C GLN A 51 2.48 5.00 6.42
N MET A 52 3.48 4.50 5.69
CA MET A 52 3.29 4.13 4.28
C MET A 52 2.17 3.11 4.12
N ILE A 53 2.24 2.04 4.88
CA ILE A 53 1.28 0.95 4.76
C ILE A 53 -0.12 1.42 5.17
N ALA A 54 -0.21 2.16 6.27
CA ALA A 54 -1.48 2.70 6.73
C ALA A 54 -2.12 3.60 5.65
N ASN A 55 -1.35 4.50 5.06
CA ASN A 55 -1.87 5.39 4.03
C ASN A 55 -2.29 4.63 2.77
N LEU A 56 -1.54 3.60 2.38
CA LEU A 56 -1.91 2.78 1.23
C LEU A 56 -3.18 1.97 1.51
N LEU A 57 -3.34 1.45 2.71
CA LEU A 57 -4.56 0.74 3.09
C LEU A 57 -5.76 1.68 3.17
N ASP A 58 -5.58 2.88 3.73
CA ASP A 58 -6.65 3.89 3.74
C ASP A 58 -7.14 4.16 2.33
N ASN A 59 -6.20 4.31 1.39
CA ASN A 59 -6.53 4.54 0.00
C ASN A 59 -7.32 3.37 -0.59
N SER A 60 -6.82 2.15 -0.44
CA SER A 60 -7.47 0.96 -0.98
C SER A 60 -8.86 0.74 -0.39
N ILE A 61 -9.00 0.95 0.91
CA ILE A 61 -10.29 0.80 1.59
C ILE A 61 -11.30 1.82 1.07
N SER A 62 -10.85 3.06 0.80
CA SER A 62 -11.74 4.10 0.30
C SER A 62 -12.32 3.77 -1.09
N PHE A 63 -11.60 3.00 -1.89
CA PHE A 63 -12.05 2.58 -3.22
C PHE A 63 -12.73 1.22 -3.24
N THR A 64 -12.66 0.47 -2.16
CA THR A 64 -13.24 -0.88 -2.08
C THR A 64 -14.66 -0.79 -1.53
N GLU A 65 -15.60 -1.39 -2.24
CA GLU A 65 -16.98 -1.43 -1.80
C GLU A 65 -17.14 -2.31 -0.57
N LYS A 66 -18.22 -2.10 0.16
CA LYS A 66 -18.62 -2.93 1.29
C LYS A 66 -18.61 -4.41 0.89
N GLY A 67 -17.94 -5.23 1.67
CA GLY A 67 -17.83 -6.67 1.40
C GLY A 67 -16.72 -7.07 0.45
N GLY A 68 -15.96 -6.11 -0.05
CA GLY A 68 -14.84 -6.38 -0.95
C GLY A 68 -13.62 -6.96 -0.25
N LYS A 69 -12.59 -7.23 -1.03
CA LYS A 69 -11.36 -7.83 -0.54
C LYS A 69 -10.16 -7.00 -0.91
N ILE A 70 -9.15 -7.03 -0.04
CA ILE A 70 -7.85 -6.42 -0.28
C ILE A 70 -6.79 -7.48 0.01
N ILE A 71 -5.77 -7.55 -0.82
CA ILE A 71 -4.64 -8.45 -0.62
C ILE A 71 -3.39 -7.60 -0.40
N VAL A 72 -2.64 -7.91 0.65
CA VAL A 72 -1.32 -7.32 0.90
C VAL A 72 -0.31 -8.44 0.73
N ASN A 73 0.58 -8.30 -0.22
CA ASN A 73 1.58 -9.31 -0.55
C ASN A 73 2.98 -8.75 -0.39
N ILE A 74 3.87 -9.48 0.28
CA ILE A 74 5.27 -9.11 0.40
C ILE A 74 6.14 -10.22 -0.19
N SER A 75 7.14 -9.84 -0.98
CA SER A 75 8.04 -10.79 -1.63
C SER A 75 9.42 -10.18 -1.83
N ILE A 76 10.40 -11.04 -2.09
CA ILE A 76 11.73 -10.62 -2.51
C ILE A 76 11.90 -11.07 -3.96
N THR A 77 12.13 -10.12 -4.84
CA THR A 77 12.29 -10.40 -6.27
C THR A 77 13.69 -10.95 -6.57
N SER A 78 13.85 -11.50 -7.78
CA SER A 78 15.13 -12.07 -8.22
C SER A 78 16.28 -11.08 -8.23
N ASN A 79 15.99 -9.78 -8.37
CA ASN A 79 17.02 -8.73 -8.33
C ASN A 79 17.19 -8.14 -6.92
N ARG A 80 16.79 -8.87 -5.89
CA ARG A 80 16.96 -8.51 -4.48
C ARG A 80 16.23 -7.23 -4.09
N LYS A 81 15.05 -7.04 -4.64
CA LYS A 81 14.15 -5.96 -4.22
C LYS A 81 13.07 -6.55 -3.32
N ILE A 82 12.79 -5.87 -2.22
CA ILE A 82 11.64 -6.22 -1.40
C ILE A 82 10.46 -5.46 -1.96
N THR A 83 9.41 -6.18 -2.34
CA THR A 83 8.25 -5.61 -3.00
C THR A 83 7.01 -5.87 -2.16
N VAL A 84 6.23 -4.83 -1.92
CA VAL A 84 4.95 -4.91 -1.23
C VAL A 84 3.87 -4.46 -2.21
N LYS A 85 2.88 -5.33 -2.42
CA LYS A 85 1.73 -5.01 -3.30
C LYS A 85 0.47 -4.93 -2.46
N ILE A 86 -0.32 -3.91 -2.71
CA ILE A 86 -1.66 -3.80 -2.13
C ILE A 86 -2.64 -3.80 -3.28
N ILE A 87 -3.46 -4.85 -3.34
CA ILE A 87 -4.35 -5.14 -4.46
C ILE A 87 -5.78 -5.03 -3.98
N ASP A 88 -6.58 -4.18 -4.61
CA ASP A 88 -7.97 -4.02 -4.24
C ASP A 88 -8.92 -4.38 -5.39
N GLU A 89 -10.20 -4.47 -5.08
CA GLU A 89 -11.27 -4.77 -6.02
C GLU A 89 -12.09 -3.53 -6.36
N GLY A 90 -11.53 -2.34 -6.16
CA GLY A 90 -12.21 -1.10 -6.45
C GLY A 90 -12.36 -0.82 -7.93
N GLN A 91 -12.66 0.44 -8.24
CA GLN A 91 -12.89 0.84 -9.64
C GLN A 91 -11.60 0.94 -10.47
N GLY A 92 -10.44 0.92 -9.84
CA GLY A 92 -9.17 1.14 -10.53
C GLY A 92 -8.93 2.62 -10.81
N PHE A 93 -7.93 2.88 -11.63
CA PHE A 93 -7.56 4.24 -12.02
C PHE A 93 -8.13 4.55 -13.40
N LYS A 94 -8.71 5.74 -13.52
CA LYS A 94 -9.21 6.24 -14.82
C LYS A 94 -8.08 6.81 -15.65
N GLU A 95 -7.02 7.27 -15.00
CA GLU A 95 -5.88 7.88 -15.66
C GLU A 95 -5.03 6.81 -16.36
N LYS A 96 -4.63 7.08 -17.60
CA LYS A 96 -3.65 6.24 -18.28
C LYS A 96 -2.27 6.42 -17.66
N ASP A 97 -1.94 7.66 -17.31
CA ASP A 97 -0.71 7.99 -16.61
C ASP A 97 -0.99 8.01 -15.12
N THR A 98 -0.78 6.87 -14.47
CA THR A 98 -1.06 6.72 -13.05
C THR A 98 -0.10 7.51 -12.17
N SER A 99 1.01 8.03 -12.71
CA SER A 99 1.92 8.87 -11.93
C SER A 99 1.24 10.12 -11.39
N LYS A 100 0.17 10.59 -12.04
CA LYS A 100 -0.57 11.77 -11.61
C LYS A 100 -1.22 11.61 -10.26
N ILE A 101 -1.56 10.39 -9.86
CA ILE A 101 -2.25 10.15 -8.58
C ILE A 101 -1.38 10.50 -7.38
N PHE A 102 -0.06 10.60 -7.56
CA PHE A 102 0.85 10.95 -6.49
C PHE A 102 1.07 12.45 -6.32
N ARG A 103 0.40 13.26 -7.12
CA ARG A 103 0.48 14.72 -6.97
C ARG A 103 -0.27 15.15 -5.72
N ARG A 104 0.25 16.20 -5.10
CA ARG A 104 -0.44 16.80 -3.94
C ARG A 104 -1.85 17.21 -4.33
N PHE A 105 -2.80 16.98 -3.42
CA PHE A 105 -4.21 17.33 -3.56
C PHE A 105 -4.95 16.58 -4.67
N TYR A 106 -4.30 15.59 -5.30
CA TYR A 106 -5.01 14.74 -6.23
C TYR A 106 -6.02 13.88 -5.47
N SER A 107 -7.26 13.81 -5.96
CA SER A 107 -8.26 12.93 -5.38
C SER A 107 -9.21 12.47 -6.49
N ASN A 108 -9.47 11.17 -6.53
CA ASN A 108 -10.42 10.56 -7.44
C ASN A 108 -11.29 9.58 -6.66
N ARG A 109 -11.55 9.89 -5.40
CA ARG A 109 -12.34 9.02 -4.53
C ARG A 109 -13.81 9.20 -4.80
N PRO A 110 -14.59 8.11 -4.78
CA PRO A 110 -16.02 8.18 -4.99
C PRO A 110 -16.75 8.90 -3.85
N ASP A 111 -16.15 8.89 -2.67
CA ASP A 111 -16.74 9.53 -1.49
C ASP A 111 -16.10 10.87 -1.26
N LYS A 112 -16.95 11.86 -0.97
CA LYS A 112 -16.50 13.23 -0.71
C LYS A 112 -16.34 13.45 0.79
N PHE A 113 -15.58 12.56 1.44
CA PHE A 113 -15.32 12.74 2.86
C PHE A 113 -14.20 13.76 3.04
N GLY A 114 -14.43 14.74 3.90
CA GLY A 114 -13.46 15.79 4.15
C GLY A 114 -12.14 15.32 4.74
N GLU A 115 -12.07 14.09 5.19
CA GLU A 115 -10.84 13.51 5.74
C GLU A 115 -9.81 13.11 4.70
N HIS A 116 -10.16 13.16 3.40
CA HIS A 116 -9.24 12.81 2.34
C HIS A 116 -8.84 14.05 1.57
N SER A 117 -7.71 14.61 1.94
CA SER A 117 -7.21 15.86 1.37
C SER A 117 -6.45 15.71 0.07
N GLY A 118 -6.23 14.47 -0.39
CA GLY A 118 -5.38 14.21 -1.55
C GLY A 118 -3.90 14.26 -1.24
N LEU A 119 -3.53 14.23 0.04
CA LEU A 119 -2.13 14.25 0.47
C LEU A 119 -1.57 12.86 0.77
N GLY A 120 -2.44 11.87 1.02
CA GLY A 120 -2.01 10.55 1.47
C GLY A 120 -1.02 9.87 0.53
N LEU A 121 -1.32 9.83 -0.77
CA LEU A 121 -0.43 9.19 -1.75
C LEU A 121 0.83 10.00 -2.02
N ASN A 122 0.73 11.33 -1.94
CA ASN A 122 1.92 12.18 -2.05
C ASN A 122 2.88 11.92 -0.89
N ILE A 123 2.36 11.78 0.31
CA ILE A 123 3.16 11.44 1.49
C ILE A 123 3.83 10.08 1.31
N VAL A 124 3.09 9.09 0.83
CA VAL A 124 3.65 7.75 0.59
C VAL A 124 4.81 7.83 -0.40
N LYS A 125 4.61 8.53 -1.52
CA LYS A 125 5.67 8.68 -2.52
C LYS A 125 6.92 9.29 -1.92
N ASN A 126 6.77 10.35 -1.14
CA ASN A 126 7.91 11.00 -0.50
C ASN A 126 8.62 10.07 0.49
N LEU A 127 7.88 9.31 1.27
CA LEU A 127 8.46 8.37 2.22
C LEU A 127 9.16 7.21 1.52
N VAL A 128 8.58 6.71 0.44
CA VAL A 128 9.19 5.64 -0.35
C VAL A 128 10.52 6.13 -0.93
N GLU A 129 10.54 7.33 -1.47
CA GLU A 129 11.76 7.90 -2.05
C GLU A 129 12.82 8.16 -0.98
N LEU A 130 12.41 8.56 0.22
CA LEU A 130 13.32 8.70 1.36
C LEU A 130 14.03 7.38 1.67
N HIS A 131 13.40 6.26 1.38
CA HIS A 131 13.91 4.91 1.63
C HIS A 131 14.56 4.30 0.38
N ASP A 132 14.90 5.12 -0.61
CA ASP A 132 15.50 4.67 -1.88
C ASP A 132 14.63 3.68 -2.64
N GLY A 133 13.34 3.76 -2.43
CA GLY A 133 12.36 2.88 -3.06
C GLY A 133 11.67 3.49 -4.25
N LYS A 134 10.77 2.72 -4.82
CA LYS A 134 9.90 3.15 -5.93
C LYS A 134 8.47 2.79 -5.61
N ILE A 135 7.54 3.59 -6.12
CA ILE A 135 6.11 3.30 -6.04
C ILE A 135 5.51 3.34 -7.43
N VAL A 136 4.69 2.34 -7.75
CA VAL A 136 4.01 2.23 -9.03
C VAL A 136 2.55 1.88 -8.78
N ALA A 137 1.67 2.57 -9.47
CA ALA A 137 0.24 2.29 -9.43
C ALA A 137 -0.20 1.75 -10.79
N SER A 138 -1.05 0.75 -10.78
CA SER A 138 -1.57 0.16 -12.01
C SER A 138 -2.96 -0.42 -11.78
N ASN A 139 -3.65 -0.72 -12.86
CA ASN A 139 -4.92 -1.44 -12.79
C ASN A 139 -4.67 -2.94 -12.85
N ARG A 140 -5.55 -3.72 -12.21
CA ARG A 140 -5.47 -5.17 -12.27
C ARG A 140 -5.73 -5.61 -13.72
N PRO A 141 -4.89 -6.51 -14.28
CA PRO A 141 -5.15 -7.06 -15.59
C PRO A 141 -6.40 -7.96 -15.52
N ASN A 142 -7.29 -7.81 -16.48
CA ASN A 142 -8.50 -8.66 -16.63
C ASN A 142 -9.52 -8.54 -15.49
N ASN A 143 -9.27 -7.72 -14.48
CA ASN A 143 -10.17 -7.53 -13.35
C ASN A 143 -10.31 -6.06 -13.04
N LYS A 144 -11.43 -5.73 -12.39
CA LYS A 144 -11.63 -4.39 -11.86
C LYS A 144 -10.84 -4.24 -10.57
N GLY A 145 -10.11 -3.16 -10.44
CA GLY A 145 -9.35 -2.89 -9.23
C GLY A 145 -7.98 -2.30 -9.51
N ALA A 146 -7.27 -1.98 -8.43
CA ALA A 146 -5.99 -1.32 -8.50
C ALA A 146 -4.89 -2.12 -7.80
N ILE A 147 -3.66 -1.92 -8.24
CA ILE A 147 -2.47 -2.46 -7.59
C ILE A 147 -1.56 -1.28 -7.25
N MET A 148 -1.23 -1.15 -5.97
CA MET A 148 -0.19 -0.23 -5.51
C MET A 148 1.02 -1.08 -5.13
N GLU A 149 2.14 -0.78 -5.77
CA GLU A 149 3.36 -1.56 -5.56
C GLU A 149 4.47 -0.65 -5.08
N ILE A 150 5.05 -0.94 -3.91
CA ILE A 150 6.25 -0.27 -3.43
C ILE A 150 7.38 -1.28 -3.38
N SER A 151 8.59 -0.82 -3.67
CA SER A 151 9.77 -1.68 -3.64
C SER A 151 10.95 -0.95 -3.05
N PHE A 152 11.80 -1.71 -2.36
CA PHE A 152 12.96 -1.19 -1.67
C PHE A 152 14.17 -2.08 -1.94
N PRO A 153 15.39 -1.51 -1.97
CA PRO A 153 16.58 -2.35 -1.97
C PRO A 153 16.62 -3.20 -0.71
N SER A 154 16.87 -4.49 -0.87
CA SER A 154 17.04 -5.35 0.32
C SER A 154 18.42 -5.11 0.92
N MET A 155 18.50 -5.33 2.20
CA MET A 155 19.73 -5.13 2.94
C MET A 155 20.42 -6.45 3.25
#